data_7410e17d3cbc901dc4add240fd21641a
#
_entry.id   7410e17d3cbc901dc4add240fd21641a
#
_cell.length_a   1.000
_cell.length_b   1.000
_cell.length_c   1.000
_cell.angle_alpha   90.00
_cell.angle_beta   90.00
_cell.angle_gamma   90.00
#
_symmetry.space_group_name_H-M   'P 1'
#
loop_
_entity.id
_entity.type
_entity.pdbx_description
1 polymer ?
#
loop_
_entity_poly.entity_id
_entity_poly.type
_entity_poly.pdbx_seq_one_letter_code
_entity_poly.pdbx_strand_id
1 'polypeptide(L)'
;MAVAIVLTAVFVLLPVLHSRGQESGASPGGPGVAKARPAADNCKDPEASVRPSGGSGPEIEKIKDRGRLVVGVDQNSYRWGYRDPNKPGGDLEGFDIDLVHEIAEKILGDPDKVQFRAIPTNQRIPAIQSGDVDMVVRTMTINCERIEDVDFSTAYFETGQQVLAPKNSEITGYDDSLSGKKLCLAAGSTAQAALKKESYGADLSTTVPNQLDCLVRLQLGEVDAIVTDGALGAGQAAQDPTIELKGEPFTEEFYGVAMKKGATKLVARVNQVLVDYRKNGWKSSYDAWLAADLGKSSGPPAAKYR
;
A
#
# COMPACT_ATOMS: atom_id res chain seq x y z
N MET A 1 -12.08 -61.10 -28.56
CA MET A 1 -10.79 -61.43 -27.91
C MET A 1 -10.56 -60.38 -26.80
N ALA A 2 -10.81 -60.79 -25.57
CA ALA A 2 -10.61 -59.94 -24.39
C ALA A 2 -9.32 -60.41 -23.73
N VAL A 3 -8.39 -59.44 -23.48
CA VAL A 3 -7.14 -59.69 -22.73
C VAL A 3 -7.33 -59.08 -21.36
N ALA A 4 -7.40 -59.92 -20.35
CA ALA A 4 -7.41 -59.55 -18.94
C ALA A 4 -5.95 -59.44 -18.47
N ILE A 5 -5.56 -58.28 -17.88
CA ILE A 5 -4.31 -58.09 -17.17
C ILE A 5 -4.58 -58.21 -15.68
N VAL A 6 -3.97 -59.26 -15.08
CA VAL A 6 -3.97 -59.52 -13.63
C VAL A 6 -2.78 -58.80 -13.03
N LEU A 7 -3.04 -57.86 -12.11
CA LEU A 7 -2.02 -57.22 -11.26
C LEU A 7 -1.92 -57.95 -9.93
N THR A 8 -0.83 -58.67 -9.71
CA THR A 8 -0.46 -59.29 -8.45
C THR A 8 0.25 -58.23 -7.55
N ALA A 9 -0.36 -57.94 -6.42
CA ALA A 9 0.30 -57.15 -5.34
C ALA A 9 1.14 -58.08 -4.46
N VAL A 10 2.45 -57.79 -4.35
CA VAL A 10 3.38 -58.45 -3.44
C VAL A 10 3.47 -57.61 -2.16
N PHE A 11 2.96 -58.17 -1.04
CA PHE A 11 3.16 -57.65 0.29
C PHE A 11 4.50 -58.16 0.83
N VAL A 12 5.42 -57.25 1.11
CA VAL A 12 6.66 -57.57 1.85
C VAL A 12 6.49 -57.12 3.31
N LEU A 13 6.39 -58.10 4.19
CA LEU A 13 6.42 -57.93 5.66
C LEU A 13 7.89 -57.81 6.10
N LEU A 14 8.28 -56.71 6.71
CA LEU A 14 9.55 -56.56 7.42
C LEU A 14 9.30 -56.55 8.94
N PRO A 15 10.13 -57.22 9.74
CA PRO A 15 9.92 -57.30 11.18
C PRO A 15 10.37 -56.05 11.94
N VAL A 16 9.57 -55.70 12.96
CA VAL A 16 9.86 -54.66 13.94
C VAL A 16 10.89 -55.15 14.93
N LEU A 17 12.07 -54.54 14.91
CA LEU A 17 13.05 -54.70 16.00
C LEU A 17 12.91 -53.49 16.94
N HIS A 18 12.50 -53.77 18.17
CA HIS A 18 12.56 -52.82 19.29
C HIS A 18 13.99 -52.64 19.77
N SER A 19 14.50 -51.41 19.73
CA SER A 19 15.60 -51.04 20.60
C SER A 19 15.24 -49.72 21.32
N ARG A 20 15.20 -49.82 22.65
CA ARG A 20 15.13 -48.66 23.57
C ARG A 20 16.47 -47.94 23.55
N GLY A 21 16.43 -46.62 23.49
CA GLY A 21 17.61 -45.77 23.69
C GLY A 21 17.32 -44.29 23.44
N GLN A 22 17.00 -43.62 24.52
CA GLN A 22 17.38 -42.23 24.88
C GLN A 22 17.07 -41.05 23.93
N GLU A 23 16.32 -40.13 24.51
CA GLU A 23 15.89 -38.81 24.04
C GLU A 23 17.05 -37.94 23.58
N SER A 24 16.87 -37.34 22.41
CA SER A 24 17.35 -35.99 22.09
C SER A 24 16.42 -35.41 21.01
N GLY A 25 15.65 -34.41 21.38
CA GLY A 25 14.63 -33.79 20.53
C GLY A 25 15.22 -33.02 19.36
N ALA A 26 14.76 -33.37 18.17
CA ALA A 26 14.78 -32.50 17.01
C ALA A 26 13.49 -32.73 16.27
N SER A 27 12.54 -31.77 16.35
CA SER A 27 11.36 -31.73 15.53
C SER A 27 11.72 -31.33 14.09
N PRO A 28 11.14 -31.98 13.07
CA PRO A 28 11.30 -31.54 11.70
C PRO A 28 10.51 -30.22 11.50
N GLY A 29 11.20 -29.16 11.04
CA GLY A 29 10.62 -27.87 10.76
C GLY A 29 9.60 -27.93 9.62
N GLY A 30 8.34 -27.67 9.94
CA GLY A 30 7.33 -27.25 8.97
C GLY A 30 7.64 -25.84 8.46
N PRO A 31 7.04 -25.40 7.34
CA PRO A 31 7.29 -24.07 6.79
C PRO A 31 6.97 -23.02 7.86
N GLY A 32 8.00 -22.24 8.23
CA GLY A 32 7.94 -21.30 9.33
C GLY A 32 6.83 -20.26 9.13
N VAL A 33 5.86 -20.31 10.02
CA VAL A 33 4.99 -19.17 10.29
C VAL A 33 5.91 -18.10 10.86
N ALA A 34 6.14 -17.03 10.09
CA ALA A 34 6.88 -15.88 10.57
C ALA A 34 6.18 -15.38 11.85
N LYS A 35 6.87 -15.51 13.00
CA LYS A 35 6.38 -14.94 14.25
C LYS A 35 6.23 -13.44 14.04
N ALA A 36 5.03 -12.93 14.25
CA ALA A 36 4.79 -11.50 14.33
C ALA A 36 5.79 -10.90 15.32
N ARG A 37 6.70 -10.05 14.83
CA ARG A 37 7.58 -9.26 15.68
C ARG A 37 6.69 -8.34 16.52
N PRO A 38 6.89 -8.22 17.83
CA PRO A 38 6.25 -7.19 18.62
C PRO A 38 6.60 -5.83 18.00
N ALA A 39 5.61 -4.98 17.79
CA ALA A 39 5.84 -3.59 17.40
C ALA A 39 6.82 -2.98 18.40
N ALA A 40 7.88 -2.34 17.91
CA ALA A 40 8.88 -1.73 18.78
C ALA A 40 8.19 -0.66 19.65
N ASP A 41 8.19 -0.85 20.96
CA ASP A 41 7.62 0.05 21.98
C ASP A 41 8.22 1.48 21.96
N ASN A 42 9.18 1.76 21.09
CA ASN A 42 9.94 3.01 21.02
C ASN A 42 9.78 3.80 19.70
N CYS A 43 8.80 3.48 18.87
CA CYS A 43 8.57 4.20 17.64
C CYS A 43 7.85 5.53 17.95
N LYS A 44 8.61 6.60 18.06
CA LYS A 44 8.11 7.99 18.14
C LYS A 44 8.32 8.65 16.80
N ASP A 45 7.37 9.46 16.36
CA ASP A 45 7.45 10.26 15.13
C ASP A 45 7.87 9.42 13.88
N PRO A 46 7.10 8.39 13.47
CA PRO A 46 7.45 7.55 12.33
C PRO A 46 7.59 8.34 11.03
N GLU A 47 6.99 9.54 10.92
CA GLU A 47 7.09 10.44 9.78
C GLU A 47 8.43 11.22 9.74
N ALA A 48 9.23 11.17 10.83
CA ALA A 48 10.53 11.84 10.84
C ALA A 48 11.52 11.11 9.93
N SER A 49 11.97 11.81 8.89
CA SER A 49 12.87 11.28 7.88
C SER A 49 14.26 11.94 7.98
N VAL A 50 15.19 11.50 7.14
CA VAL A 50 16.51 12.10 7.04
C VAL A 50 16.45 13.50 6.45
N ARG A 51 17.40 14.37 6.79
CA ARG A 51 17.47 15.72 6.24
C ARG A 51 17.65 15.70 4.72
N PRO A 52 17.06 16.68 3.99
CA PRO A 52 17.17 16.78 2.54
C PRO A 52 18.63 17.01 2.12
N SER A 53 19.00 16.45 0.98
CA SER A 53 20.32 16.62 0.40
C SER A 53 20.29 16.42 -1.11
N GLY A 54 20.96 17.30 -1.85
CA GLY A 54 21.21 17.17 -3.29
C GLY A 54 22.35 16.19 -3.65
N GLY A 55 23.00 15.56 -2.66
CA GLY A 55 24.12 14.65 -2.88
C GLY A 55 23.73 13.37 -3.64
N SER A 56 24.72 12.67 -4.17
CA SER A 56 24.56 11.38 -4.84
C SER A 56 24.80 10.20 -3.89
N GLY A 57 24.51 8.99 -4.36
CA GLY A 57 24.69 7.74 -3.64
C GLY A 57 24.47 6.52 -4.54
N PRO A 58 24.78 5.31 -4.05
CA PRO A 58 24.76 4.09 -4.88
C PRO A 58 23.45 3.86 -5.63
N GLU A 59 22.31 4.09 -4.96
CA GLU A 59 20.99 3.89 -5.55
C GLU A 59 20.72 4.94 -6.64
N ILE A 60 21.13 6.19 -6.42
CA ILE A 60 20.97 7.29 -7.38
C ILE A 60 21.83 7.03 -8.62
N GLU A 61 23.08 6.62 -8.43
CA GLU A 61 23.98 6.29 -9.56
C GLU A 61 23.42 5.09 -10.36
N LYS A 62 22.92 4.05 -9.68
CA LYS A 62 22.24 2.93 -10.35
C LYS A 62 21.04 3.38 -11.20
N ILE A 63 20.24 4.33 -10.71
CA ILE A 63 19.12 4.92 -11.45
C ILE A 63 19.61 5.67 -12.69
N LYS A 64 20.66 6.49 -12.53
CA LYS A 64 21.27 7.27 -13.61
C LYS A 64 21.91 6.38 -14.68
N ASP A 65 22.67 5.36 -14.26
CA ASP A 65 23.34 4.41 -15.19
C ASP A 65 22.30 3.64 -16.01
N ARG A 66 21.16 3.30 -15.40
CA ARG A 66 20.04 2.66 -16.08
C ARG A 66 19.27 3.63 -17.00
N GLY A 67 19.39 4.92 -16.79
CA GLY A 67 18.73 5.98 -17.57
C GLY A 67 17.24 6.14 -17.32
N ARG A 68 16.67 5.52 -16.28
CA ARG A 68 15.26 5.63 -15.90
C ARG A 68 15.01 5.30 -14.44
N LEU A 69 13.98 5.91 -13.85
CA LEU A 69 13.45 5.62 -12.52
C LEU A 69 12.38 4.51 -12.62
N VAL A 70 12.47 3.47 -11.80
CA VAL A 70 11.46 2.39 -11.74
C VAL A 70 10.62 2.57 -10.48
N VAL A 71 9.32 2.84 -10.64
CA VAL A 71 8.44 3.21 -9.52
C VAL A 71 7.23 2.31 -9.44
N GLY A 72 6.98 1.80 -8.23
CA GLY A 72 5.74 1.09 -7.88
C GLY A 72 4.62 2.10 -7.62
N VAL A 73 3.51 1.97 -8.35
CA VAL A 73 2.37 2.89 -8.31
C VAL A 73 1.05 2.13 -8.32
N ASP A 74 -0.06 2.82 -8.04
CA ASP A 74 -1.38 2.36 -8.43
C ASP A 74 -1.65 2.72 -9.91
N GLN A 75 -2.61 2.03 -10.52
CA GLN A 75 -3.14 2.38 -11.83
C GLN A 75 -4.68 2.45 -11.84
N ASN A 76 -5.30 2.22 -10.68
CA ASN A 76 -6.74 2.10 -10.53
C ASN A 76 -7.31 3.12 -9.53
N SER A 77 -6.47 3.80 -8.73
CA SER A 77 -6.93 4.81 -7.76
C SER A 77 -7.19 6.13 -8.46
N TYR A 78 -8.48 6.43 -8.69
CA TYR A 78 -8.95 7.61 -9.39
C TYR A 78 -8.30 8.88 -8.85
N ARG A 79 -7.70 9.67 -9.75
CA ARG A 79 -6.97 10.93 -9.49
C ARG A 79 -5.68 10.82 -8.67
N TRP A 80 -5.36 9.64 -8.13
CA TRP A 80 -4.10 9.38 -7.42
C TRP A 80 -3.04 8.76 -8.32
N GLY A 81 -3.35 7.61 -8.88
CA GLY A 81 -2.60 6.92 -9.90
C GLY A 81 -3.58 6.05 -10.67
N TYR A 82 -3.97 6.46 -11.84
CA TYR A 82 -4.99 5.78 -12.61
C TYR A 82 -4.76 5.92 -14.12
N ARG A 83 -5.31 4.99 -14.86
CA ARG A 83 -5.46 5.09 -16.31
C ARG A 83 -6.92 5.41 -16.62
N ASP A 84 -7.14 6.50 -17.34
CA ASP A 84 -8.49 6.84 -17.77
C ASP A 84 -8.97 5.81 -18.81
N PRO A 85 -10.00 5.00 -18.51
CA PRO A 85 -10.50 3.98 -19.43
C PRO A 85 -11.12 4.56 -20.71
N ASN A 86 -11.44 5.85 -20.71
CA ASN A 86 -12.02 6.57 -21.86
C ASN A 86 -10.94 7.13 -22.80
N LYS A 87 -9.66 7.07 -22.40
CA LYS A 87 -8.51 7.49 -23.22
C LYS A 87 -7.77 6.27 -23.75
N PRO A 88 -8.01 5.79 -24.99
CA PRO A 88 -7.30 4.65 -25.57
C PRO A 88 -5.79 4.90 -25.54
N GLY A 89 -5.03 3.98 -24.93
CA GLY A 89 -3.58 4.12 -24.74
C GLY A 89 -3.20 5.23 -23.75
N GLY A 90 -4.15 5.70 -22.94
CA GLY A 90 -3.95 6.77 -21.96
C GLY A 90 -2.78 6.49 -21.03
N ASP A 91 -1.98 7.53 -20.81
CA ASP A 91 -0.88 7.49 -19.86
C ASP A 91 -1.42 7.36 -18.43
N LEU A 92 -0.56 6.91 -17.55
CA LEU A 92 -0.85 6.89 -16.12
C LEU A 92 -0.80 8.33 -15.61
N GLU A 93 -1.84 8.76 -14.90
CA GLU A 93 -1.99 10.15 -14.44
C GLU A 93 -2.51 10.21 -13.00
N GLY A 94 -2.34 11.35 -12.32
CA GLY A 94 -2.82 11.60 -10.98
C GLY A 94 -1.78 12.23 -10.05
N PHE A 95 -2.18 12.51 -8.84
CA PHE A 95 -1.39 13.24 -7.84
C PHE A 95 -0.06 12.54 -7.49
N ASP A 96 -0.09 11.22 -7.29
CA ASP A 96 1.13 10.44 -7.03
C ASP A 96 2.03 10.39 -8.28
N ILE A 97 1.43 10.40 -9.48
CA ILE A 97 2.16 10.33 -10.74
C ILE A 97 2.90 11.64 -11.02
N ASP A 98 2.27 12.80 -10.76
CA ASP A 98 2.94 14.10 -10.84
C ASP A 98 4.19 14.16 -9.95
N LEU A 99 4.08 13.64 -8.71
CA LEU A 99 5.22 13.55 -7.81
C LEU A 99 6.33 12.65 -8.37
N VAL A 100 5.98 11.54 -9.02
CA VAL A 100 6.96 10.66 -9.67
C VAL A 100 7.69 11.37 -10.80
N HIS A 101 6.99 12.11 -11.66
CA HIS A 101 7.58 12.89 -12.73
C HIS A 101 8.54 13.97 -12.19
N GLU A 102 8.15 14.67 -11.10
CA GLU A 102 9.03 15.63 -10.43
C GLU A 102 10.30 14.98 -9.87
N ILE A 103 10.19 13.79 -9.27
CA ILE A 103 11.36 13.03 -8.77
C ILE A 103 12.28 12.63 -9.95
N ALA A 104 11.71 12.16 -11.06
CA ALA A 104 12.48 11.77 -12.25
C ALA A 104 13.21 12.97 -12.86
N GLU A 105 12.53 14.11 -13.00
CA GLU A 105 13.12 15.36 -13.47
C GLU A 105 14.33 15.76 -12.63
N LYS A 106 14.22 15.72 -11.29
CA LYS A 106 15.30 16.12 -10.40
C LYS A 106 16.47 15.13 -10.33
N ILE A 107 16.26 13.86 -10.62
CA ILE A 107 17.32 12.82 -10.61
C ILE A 107 17.96 12.67 -11.99
N LEU A 108 17.15 12.69 -13.05
CA LEU A 108 17.55 12.31 -14.43
C LEU A 108 17.51 13.48 -15.42
N GLY A 109 16.97 14.65 -15.01
CA GLY A 109 16.82 15.81 -15.89
C GLY A 109 15.73 15.65 -16.96
N ASP A 110 14.80 14.71 -16.74
CA ASP A 110 13.73 14.41 -17.68
C ASP A 110 12.57 13.70 -16.93
N PRO A 111 11.37 14.32 -16.85
CA PRO A 111 10.23 13.78 -16.12
C PRO A 111 9.70 12.47 -16.72
N ASP A 112 9.94 12.22 -18.00
CA ASP A 112 9.40 11.06 -18.72
C ASP A 112 10.33 9.83 -18.62
N LYS A 113 11.52 9.97 -18.04
CA LYS A 113 12.42 8.84 -17.78
C LYS A 113 11.95 7.98 -16.61
N VAL A 114 10.73 7.51 -16.67
CA VAL A 114 10.08 6.65 -15.67
C VAL A 114 9.64 5.33 -16.29
N GLN A 115 9.80 4.26 -15.54
CA GLN A 115 9.14 2.99 -15.77
C GLN A 115 8.17 2.75 -14.61
N PHE A 116 6.90 2.91 -14.85
CA PHE A 116 5.85 2.58 -13.90
C PHE A 116 5.64 1.07 -13.78
N ARG A 117 5.46 0.59 -12.55
CA ARG A 117 5.03 -0.76 -12.24
C ARG A 117 3.77 -0.69 -11.37
N ALA A 118 2.65 -1.12 -11.91
CA ALA A 118 1.43 -1.28 -11.12
C ALA A 118 1.62 -2.43 -10.14
N ILE A 119 1.50 -2.16 -8.85
CA ILE A 119 1.68 -3.16 -7.79
C ILE A 119 0.49 -3.17 -6.82
N PRO A 120 0.02 -4.35 -6.38
CA PRO A 120 -1.01 -4.48 -5.36
C PRO A 120 -0.57 -3.89 -4.02
N THR A 121 -1.54 -3.56 -3.17
CA THR A 121 -1.30 -2.94 -1.86
C THR A 121 -0.35 -3.74 -0.98
N ASN A 122 -0.51 -5.06 -0.90
CA ASN A 122 0.33 -5.95 -0.10
C ASN A 122 1.69 -6.27 -0.74
N GLN A 123 1.93 -5.87 -1.99
CA GLN A 123 3.19 -6.10 -2.70
C GLN A 123 4.14 -4.90 -2.67
N ARG A 124 3.74 -3.78 -2.06
CA ARG A 124 4.56 -2.56 -2.01
C ARG A 124 5.91 -2.79 -1.34
N ILE A 125 5.92 -3.36 -0.14
CA ILE A 125 7.17 -3.67 0.60
C ILE A 125 7.96 -4.78 -0.10
N PRO A 126 7.39 -5.95 -0.46
CA PRO A 126 8.11 -6.97 -1.21
C PRO A 126 8.80 -6.46 -2.48
N ALA A 127 8.14 -5.62 -3.28
CA ALA A 127 8.72 -5.08 -4.51
C ALA A 127 9.92 -4.14 -4.26
N ILE A 128 9.94 -3.41 -3.16
CA ILE A 128 11.09 -2.60 -2.73
C ILE A 128 12.23 -3.50 -2.25
N GLN A 129 11.92 -4.50 -1.43
CA GLN A 129 12.93 -5.39 -0.84
C GLN A 129 13.62 -6.25 -1.89
N SER A 130 12.89 -6.76 -2.88
CA SER A 130 13.44 -7.51 -4.02
C SER A 130 14.26 -6.64 -4.99
N GLY A 131 14.04 -5.32 -4.97
CA GLY A 131 14.65 -4.40 -5.92
C GLY A 131 13.97 -4.37 -7.29
N ASP A 132 12.73 -4.84 -7.36
CA ASP A 132 11.88 -4.74 -8.57
C ASP A 132 11.52 -3.30 -8.89
N VAL A 133 11.49 -2.43 -7.86
CA VAL A 133 11.31 -0.99 -7.97
C VAL A 133 12.37 -0.26 -7.14
N ASP A 134 12.70 0.96 -7.53
CA ASP A 134 13.58 1.84 -6.77
C ASP A 134 12.85 2.48 -5.59
N MET A 135 11.57 2.75 -5.78
CA MET A 135 10.68 3.35 -4.78
C MET A 135 9.21 3.03 -5.08
N VAL A 136 8.38 3.31 -4.09
CA VAL A 136 6.93 3.21 -4.21
C VAL A 136 6.31 4.58 -3.90
N VAL A 137 5.50 5.09 -4.82
CA VAL A 137 4.66 6.28 -4.67
C VAL A 137 3.22 5.83 -4.94
N ARG A 138 2.54 5.43 -3.87
CA ARG A 138 1.24 4.77 -3.96
C ARG A 138 0.48 4.89 -2.64
N THR A 139 0.10 6.14 -2.29
CA THR A 139 -0.73 6.41 -1.11
C THR A 139 -0.30 5.54 0.09
N MET A 140 1.00 5.52 0.37
CA MET A 140 1.56 4.59 1.35
C MET A 140 1.78 5.28 2.70
N THR A 141 0.93 4.96 3.66
CA THR A 141 1.03 5.46 5.03
C THR A 141 2.34 5.08 5.68
N ILE A 142 3.02 6.07 6.25
CA ILE A 142 4.17 5.90 7.12
C ILE A 142 3.67 5.44 8.49
N ASN A 143 4.17 4.33 9.00
CA ASN A 143 3.88 3.86 10.35
C ASN A 143 5.03 3.03 10.92
N CYS A 144 4.95 2.73 12.21
CA CYS A 144 6.01 2.03 12.94
C CYS A 144 6.32 0.64 12.41
N GLU A 145 5.31 -0.10 11.95
CA GLU A 145 5.49 -1.44 11.38
C GLU A 145 6.28 -1.37 10.07
N ARG A 146 5.90 -0.46 9.17
CA ARG A 146 6.51 -0.36 7.83
C ARG A 146 7.91 0.21 7.84
N ILE A 147 8.24 1.11 8.78
CA ILE A 147 9.61 1.66 8.88
C ILE A 147 10.64 0.61 9.35
N GLU A 148 10.23 -0.54 9.88
CA GLU A 148 11.14 -1.65 10.14
C GLU A 148 11.68 -2.26 8.84
N ASP A 149 10.87 -2.29 7.77
CA ASP A 149 11.15 -2.97 6.52
C ASP A 149 11.65 -2.05 5.39
N VAL A 150 11.22 -0.79 5.39
CA VAL A 150 11.54 0.21 4.37
C VAL A 150 11.83 1.57 5.01
N ASP A 151 12.51 2.45 4.28
CA ASP A 151 12.65 3.85 4.68
C ASP A 151 11.67 4.72 3.89
N PHE A 152 11.22 5.81 4.52
CA PHE A 152 10.29 6.76 3.92
C PHE A 152 10.91 8.15 3.78
N SER A 153 10.44 8.88 2.77
CA SER A 153 10.56 10.33 2.70
C SER A 153 9.80 11.00 3.85
N THR A 154 9.93 12.31 4.00
CA THR A 154 8.95 13.10 4.76
C THR A 154 7.58 12.98 4.12
N ALA A 155 6.51 13.16 4.92
CA ALA A 155 5.14 13.07 4.43
C ALA A 155 4.87 14.07 3.29
N TYR A 156 4.17 13.65 2.24
CA TYR A 156 3.74 14.52 1.15
C TYR A 156 2.22 14.75 1.14
N PHE A 157 1.47 13.95 1.90
CA PHE A 157 0.02 14.06 2.05
C PHE A 157 -0.42 13.59 3.43
N GLU A 158 -1.58 14.08 3.89
CA GLU A 158 -2.21 13.72 5.16
C GLU A 158 -3.66 13.31 4.93
N THR A 159 -4.11 12.27 5.60
CA THR A 159 -5.46 11.71 5.55
C THR A 159 -5.77 10.94 6.83
N GLY A 160 -6.86 10.16 6.84
CA GLY A 160 -7.19 9.18 7.88
C GLY A 160 -8.09 8.11 7.32
N GLN A 161 -8.20 6.98 8.01
CA GLN A 161 -9.12 5.91 7.64
C GLN A 161 -10.55 6.36 7.86
N GLN A 162 -11.44 6.02 6.92
CA GLN A 162 -12.85 6.38 6.97
C GLN A 162 -13.71 5.27 6.35
N VAL A 163 -14.96 5.22 6.73
CA VAL A 163 -15.94 4.28 6.17
C VAL A 163 -16.57 4.90 4.93
N LEU A 164 -16.74 4.11 3.87
CA LEU A 164 -17.46 4.46 2.64
C LEU A 164 -18.62 3.48 2.48
N ALA A 165 -19.84 3.97 2.39
CA ALA A 165 -21.03 3.13 2.31
C ALA A 165 -22.13 3.79 1.45
N PRO A 166 -23.17 3.03 1.03
CA PRO A 166 -24.34 3.60 0.36
C PRO A 166 -24.98 4.73 1.18
N LYS A 167 -25.43 5.79 0.50
CA LYS A 167 -26.05 6.97 1.13
C LYS A 167 -27.24 6.62 2.01
N ASN A 168 -28.03 5.62 1.61
CA ASN A 168 -29.20 5.13 2.31
C ASN A 168 -28.89 4.01 3.32
N SER A 169 -27.63 3.70 3.56
CA SER A 169 -27.19 2.72 4.55
C SER A 169 -27.40 3.26 5.97
N GLU A 170 -27.69 2.36 6.92
CA GLU A 170 -27.73 2.64 8.35
C GLU A 170 -26.34 2.83 8.98
N ILE A 171 -25.27 2.56 8.21
CA ILE A 171 -23.89 2.76 8.65
C ILE A 171 -23.65 4.26 8.82
N THR A 172 -23.17 4.65 10.01
CA THR A 172 -22.91 6.05 10.38
C THR A 172 -21.44 6.39 10.45
N GLY A 173 -20.56 5.39 10.57
CA GLY A 173 -19.13 5.59 10.65
C GLY A 173 -18.37 4.37 11.17
N TYR A 174 -17.22 4.60 11.78
CA TYR A 174 -16.43 3.57 12.45
C TYR A 174 -16.92 3.41 13.90
N ASP A 175 -18.06 2.74 14.05
CA ASP A 175 -18.80 2.57 15.32
C ASP A 175 -19.64 1.28 15.29
N ASP A 176 -20.52 1.10 16.28
CA ASP A 176 -21.38 -0.07 16.44
C ASP A 176 -22.33 -0.30 15.26
N SER A 177 -22.55 0.70 14.39
CA SER A 177 -23.35 0.53 13.16
C SER A 177 -22.72 -0.44 12.16
N LEU A 178 -21.45 -0.81 12.35
CA LEU A 178 -20.76 -1.83 11.56
C LEU A 178 -21.09 -3.26 12.00
N SER A 179 -21.78 -3.46 13.13
CA SER A 179 -22.08 -4.79 13.66
C SER A 179 -22.85 -5.64 12.66
N GLY A 180 -22.30 -6.83 12.35
CA GLY A 180 -22.86 -7.78 11.38
C GLY A 180 -22.76 -7.34 9.91
N LYS A 181 -22.18 -6.17 9.61
CA LYS A 181 -21.97 -5.71 8.23
C LYS A 181 -20.74 -6.36 7.61
N LYS A 182 -20.82 -6.65 6.32
CA LYS A 182 -19.70 -7.16 5.53
C LYS A 182 -18.84 -6.02 5.00
N LEU A 183 -17.58 -5.97 5.39
CA LEU A 183 -16.65 -4.93 4.97
C LEU A 183 -15.65 -5.44 3.95
N CYS A 184 -15.32 -4.59 2.97
CA CYS A 184 -14.23 -4.84 2.03
C CYS A 184 -13.00 -4.00 2.38
N LEU A 185 -11.82 -4.61 2.35
CA LEU A 185 -10.53 -4.04 2.69
C LEU A 185 -9.47 -4.43 1.66
N ALA A 186 -8.52 -3.54 1.40
CA ALA A 186 -7.32 -3.95 0.66
C ALA A 186 -6.37 -4.73 1.58
N ALA A 187 -5.90 -5.88 1.11
CA ALA A 187 -4.93 -6.69 1.84
C ALA A 187 -3.63 -5.92 2.08
N GLY A 188 -3.12 -5.89 3.32
CA GLY A 188 -1.91 -5.14 3.72
C GLY A 188 -2.12 -3.63 3.86
N SER A 189 -3.39 -3.16 3.91
CA SER A 189 -3.72 -1.77 4.20
C SER A 189 -3.72 -1.48 5.71
N THR A 190 -3.62 -0.21 6.08
CA THR A 190 -3.80 0.28 7.45
C THR A 190 -5.24 0.12 7.92
N ALA A 191 -6.23 0.21 7.01
CA ALA A 191 -7.62 -0.13 7.28
C ALA A 191 -7.75 -1.58 7.79
N GLN A 192 -7.12 -2.55 7.09
CA GLN A 192 -7.13 -3.94 7.54
C GLN A 192 -6.49 -4.11 8.92
N ALA A 193 -5.39 -3.40 9.18
CA ALA A 193 -4.71 -3.45 10.46
C ALA A 193 -5.56 -2.83 11.59
N ALA A 194 -6.25 -1.72 11.33
CA ALA A 194 -7.14 -1.06 12.28
C ALA A 194 -8.35 -1.95 12.64
N LEU A 195 -9.03 -2.50 11.63
CA LEU A 195 -10.21 -3.33 11.83
C LEU A 195 -9.90 -4.69 12.49
N LYS A 196 -8.69 -5.21 12.35
CA LYS A 196 -8.23 -6.38 13.13
C LYS A 196 -8.09 -6.07 14.61
N LYS A 197 -7.86 -4.82 15.00
CA LYS A 197 -7.80 -4.40 16.41
C LYS A 197 -9.20 -4.15 16.97
N GLU A 198 -10.03 -3.47 16.19
CA GLU A 198 -11.41 -3.16 16.57
C GLU A 198 -12.30 -3.19 15.32
N SER A 199 -13.22 -4.16 15.26
CA SER A 199 -14.10 -4.36 14.09
C SER A 199 -15.55 -3.96 14.34
N TYR A 200 -15.92 -3.65 15.58
CA TYR A 200 -17.32 -3.42 15.98
C TYR A 200 -18.26 -4.56 15.58
N GLY A 201 -17.73 -5.80 15.54
CA GLY A 201 -18.52 -6.98 15.13
C GLY A 201 -18.77 -7.10 13.64
N ALA A 202 -18.06 -6.36 12.79
CA ALA A 202 -18.15 -6.49 11.35
C ALA A 202 -17.51 -7.79 10.84
N ASP A 203 -18.00 -8.29 9.69
CA ASP A 203 -17.39 -9.37 8.93
C ASP A 203 -16.28 -8.83 8.02
N LEU A 204 -15.04 -9.23 8.28
CA LEU A 204 -13.83 -8.83 7.56
C LEU A 204 -13.34 -9.89 6.56
N SER A 205 -14.17 -10.84 6.18
CA SER A 205 -13.78 -11.96 5.31
C SER A 205 -13.43 -11.52 3.88
N THR A 206 -13.93 -10.36 3.43
CA THR A 206 -13.68 -9.84 2.07
C THR A 206 -12.44 -8.95 2.04
N THR A 207 -11.36 -9.47 1.47
CA THR A 207 -10.14 -8.71 1.19
C THR A 207 -9.77 -8.79 -0.28
N VAL A 208 -9.25 -7.68 -0.83
CA VAL A 208 -8.90 -7.54 -2.25
C VAL A 208 -7.46 -7.04 -2.41
N PRO A 209 -6.82 -7.26 -3.58
CA PRO A 209 -5.47 -6.76 -3.83
C PRO A 209 -5.37 -5.24 -3.92
N ASN A 210 -6.33 -4.59 -4.54
CA ASN A 210 -6.37 -3.15 -4.79
C ASN A 210 -7.63 -2.52 -4.23
N GLN A 211 -7.54 -1.27 -3.86
CA GLN A 211 -8.61 -0.53 -3.19
C GLN A 211 -9.87 -0.39 -4.05
N LEU A 212 -9.72 -0.16 -5.36
CA LEU A 212 -10.86 -0.02 -6.29
C LEU A 212 -11.68 -1.33 -6.40
N ASP A 213 -11.05 -2.49 -6.22
CA ASP A 213 -11.76 -3.77 -6.28
C ASP A 213 -12.86 -3.85 -5.21
N CYS A 214 -12.71 -3.13 -4.08
CA CYS A 214 -13.76 -3.00 -3.08
C CYS A 214 -14.99 -2.22 -3.59
N LEU A 215 -14.78 -1.17 -4.41
CA LEU A 215 -15.90 -0.43 -5.00
C LEU A 215 -16.76 -1.35 -5.88
N VAL A 216 -16.11 -2.20 -6.68
CA VAL A 216 -16.81 -3.19 -7.50
C VAL A 216 -17.63 -4.16 -6.63
N ARG A 217 -17.06 -4.65 -5.51
CA ARG A 217 -17.78 -5.54 -4.58
C ARG A 217 -18.98 -4.84 -3.94
N LEU A 218 -18.85 -3.57 -3.59
CA LEU A 218 -19.93 -2.77 -3.04
C LEU A 218 -21.05 -2.57 -4.06
N GLN A 219 -20.72 -2.22 -5.31
CA GLN A 219 -21.67 -2.06 -6.41
C GLN A 219 -22.44 -3.35 -6.75
N LEU A 220 -21.78 -4.50 -6.60
CA LEU A 220 -22.40 -5.81 -6.78
C LEU A 220 -23.27 -6.26 -5.59
N GLY A 221 -23.27 -5.50 -4.47
CA GLY A 221 -23.98 -5.84 -3.24
C GLY A 221 -23.36 -7.03 -2.49
N GLU A 222 -22.10 -7.35 -2.76
CA GLU A 222 -21.37 -8.43 -2.07
C GLU A 222 -20.88 -8.01 -0.69
N VAL A 223 -20.73 -6.71 -0.47
CA VAL A 223 -20.35 -6.10 0.81
C VAL A 223 -21.23 -4.88 1.12
N ASP A 224 -21.30 -4.51 2.39
CA ASP A 224 -22.13 -3.40 2.88
C ASP A 224 -21.36 -2.07 2.92
N ALA A 225 -20.04 -2.13 3.10
CA ALA A 225 -19.19 -0.94 3.14
C ALA A 225 -17.74 -1.27 2.80
N ILE A 226 -16.97 -0.20 2.55
CA ILE A 226 -15.53 -0.20 2.35
C ILE A 226 -14.90 0.57 3.49
N VAL A 227 -13.73 0.15 3.98
CA VAL A 227 -12.90 0.99 4.85
C VAL A 227 -11.58 1.24 4.15
N THR A 228 -11.26 2.51 4.00
CA THR A 228 -10.08 2.99 3.29
C THR A 228 -9.70 4.38 3.79
N ASP A 229 -8.58 4.90 3.31
CA ASP A 229 -8.20 6.30 3.49
C ASP A 229 -9.33 7.20 2.95
N GLY A 230 -9.78 8.18 3.72
CA GLY A 230 -10.85 9.10 3.32
C GLY A 230 -10.57 9.79 1.99
N ALA A 231 -9.30 10.10 1.74
CA ALA A 231 -8.85 10.67 0.47
C ALA A 231 -9.06 9.72 -0.74
N LEU A 232 -8.85 8.41 -0.57
CA LEU A 232 -9.17 7.40 -1.59
C LEU A 232 -10.67 7.17 -1.69
N GLY A 233 -11.37 7.13 -0.55
CA GLY A 233 -12.82 6.99 -0.47
C GLY A 233 -13.56 8.12 -1.20
N ALA A 234 -13.07 9.37 -1.08
CA ALA A 234 -13.62 10.51 -1.83
C ALA A 234 -13.51 10.30 -3.35
N GLY A 235 -12.36 9.80 -3.82
CA GLY A 235 -12.20 9.45 -5.24
C GLY A 235 -13.12 8.30 -5.70
N GLN A 236 -13.43 7.34 -4.82
CA GLN A 236 -14.41 6.29 -5.12
C GLN A 236 -15.84 6.85 -5.13
N ALA A 237 -16.20 7.71 -4.18
CA ALA A 237 -17.50 8.39 -4.15
C ALA A 237 -17.71 9.31 -5.38
N ALA A 238 -16.63 9.90 -5.92
CA ALA A 238 -16.70 10.67 -7.16
C ALA A 238 -17.03 9.81 -8.39
N GLN A 239 -16.73 8.52 -8.36
CA GLN A 239 -17.04 7.56 -9.43
C GLN A 239 -18.44 6.94 -9.28
N ASP A 240 -19.03 7.00 -8.08
CA ASP A 240 -20.34 6.43 -7.78
C ASP A 240 -21.16 7.37 -6.90
N PRO A 241 -22.13 8.08 -7.46
CA PRO A 241 -22.94 9.05 -6.73
C PRO A 241 -23.91 8.44 -5.71
N THR A 242 -24.01 7.11 -5.64
CA THR A 242 -24.90 6.40 -4.70
C THR A 242 -24.26 6.15 -3.33
N ILE A 243 -22.93 6.36 -3.23
CA ILE A 243 -22.16 6.14 -2.00
C ILE A 243 -21.61 7.46 -1.45
N GLU A 244 -21.21 7.44 -0.18
CA GLU A 244 -20.59 8.59 0.49
C GLU A 244 -19.69 8.12 1.63
N LEU A 245 -18.78 9.00 2.05
CA LEU A 245 -18.02 8.82 3.29
C LEU A 245 -18.95 8.98 4.50
N LYS A 246 -18.81 8.07 5.46
CA LYS A 246 -19.61 8.02 6.69
C LYS A 246 -18.76 8.33 7.92
N GLY A 247 -19.23 9.23 8.75
CA GLY A 247 -18.52 9.69 9.94
C GLY A 247 -17.25 10.47 9.62
N GLU A 248 -16.48 10.80 10.65
CA GLU A 248 -15.19 11.44 10.53
C GLU A 248 -14.07 10.41 10.33
N PRO A 249 -12.91 10.79 9.80
CA PRO A 249 -11.71 9.94 9.83
C PRO A 249 -11.38 9.50 11.26
N PHE A 250 -11.12 8.21 11.46
CA PHE A 250 -10.84 7.63 12.78
C PHE A 250 -9.36 7.36 13.06
N THR A 251 -8.49 7.67 12.10
CA THR A 251 -7.03 7.67 12.25
C THR A 251 -6.44 8.95 11.67
N GLU A 252 -5.19 9.25 12.02
CA GLU A 252 -4.37 10.24 11.35
C GLU A 252 -3.26 9.49 10.60
N GLU A 253 -3.15 9.71 9.29
CA GLU A 253 -2.23 8.99 8.42
C GLU A 253 -1.48 9.93 7.48
N PHE A 254 -0.19 9.66 7.30
CA PHE A 254 0.70 10.46 6.47
C PHE A 254 1.28 9.60 5.35
N TYR A 255 1.14 10.02 4.09
CA TYR A 255 1.75 9.33 2.96
C TYR A 255 3.19 9.76 2.75
N GLY A 256 4.06 8.78 2.55
CA GLY A 256 5.45 8.97 2.18
C GLY A 256 5.86 8.15 0.96
N VAL A 257 6.92 8.59 0.30
CA VAL A 257 7.61 7.81 -0.72
C VAL A 257 8.42 6.73 -0.01
N ALA A 258 8.12 5.45 -0.27
CA ALA A 258 8.82 4.33 0.35
C ALA A 258 9.99 3.87 -0.53
N MET A 259 11.12 3.60 0.10
CA MET A 259 12.38 3.19 -0.53
C MET A 259 13.03 2.06 0.26
N LYS A 260 14.02 1.41 -0.34
CA LYS A 260 14.75 0.32 0.31
C LYS A 260 15.34 0.77 1.63
N LYS A 261 15.21 -0.09 2.64
CA LYS A 261 15.81 0.12 3.96
C LYS A 261 17.31 0.36 3.85
N GLY A 262 17.78 1.45 4.46
CA GLY A 262 19.19 1.87 4.39
C GLY A 262 19.57 2.71 3.17
N ALA A 263 18.65 2.97 2.22
CA ALA A 263 18.91 3.82 1.05
C ALA A 263 18.93 5.32 1.42
N THR A 264 19.64 5.68 2.48
CA THR A 264 19.62 7.01 3.11
C THR A 264 19.88 8.15 2.13
N LYS A 265 20.78 7.96 1.15
CA LYS A 265 21.10 8.99 0.15
C LYS A 265 19.96 9.21 -0.83
N LEU A 266 19.27 8.14 -1.24
CA LEU A 266 18.08 8.24 -2.09
C LEU A 266 16.93 8.92 -1.33
N VAL A 267 16.69 8.55 -0.06
CA VAL A 267 15.69 9.20 0.80
C VAL A 267 15.99 10.70 0.95
N ALA A 268 17.25 11.08 1.23
CA ALA A 268 17.65 12.47 1.35
C ALA A 268 17.46 13.26 0.04
N ARG A 269 17.71 12.62 -1.11
CA ARG A 269 17.46 13.22 -2.43
C ARG A 269 15.96 13.42 -2.68
N VAL A 270 15.11 12.43 -2.39
CA VAL A 270 13.65 12.57 -2.50
C VAL A 270 13.13 13.64 -1.54
N ASN A 271 13.67 13.74 -0.32
CA ASN A 271 13.32 14.82 0.61
C ASN A 271 13.70 16.20 0.06
N GLN A 272 14.83 16.33 -0.66
CA GLN A 272 15.18 17.58 -1.33
C GLN A 272 14.17 17.92 -2.44
N VAL A 273 13.74 16.93 -3.22
CA VAL A 273 12.68 17.14 -4.22
C VAL A 273 11.39 17.60 -3.54
N LEU A 274 11.00 16.96 -2.44
CA LEU A 274 9.80 17.35 -1.70
C LEU A 274 9.89 18.76 -1.09
N VAL A 275 11.07 19.25 -0.70
CA VAL A 275 11.25 20.65 -0.26
C VAL A 275 10.87 21.62 -1.38
N ASP A 276 11.30 21.34 -2.61
CA ASP A 276 11.04 22.20 -3.75
C ASP A 276 9.59 22.02 -4.26
N TYR A 277 9.10 20.79 -4.30
CA TYR A 277 7.73 20.44 -4.70
C TYR A 277 6.67 21.08 -3.80
N ARG A 278 6.87 21.11 -2.48
CA ARG A 278 5.96 21.79 -1.54
C ARG A 278 5.80 23.30 -1.85
N LYS A 279 6.81 23.94 -2.41
CA LYS A 279 6.76 25.37 -2.73
C LYS A 279 6.04 25.66 -4.05
N ASN A 280 6.27 24.82 -5.05
CA ASN A 280 5.98 25.17 -6.43
C ASN A 280 5.02 24.18 -7.15
N GLY A 281 5.03 22.89 -6.82
CA GLY A 281 4.31 21.84 -7.57
C GLY A 281 3.10 21.28 -6.82
N TRP A 282 3.22 21.09 -5.53
CA TRP A 282 2.23 20.38 -4.72
C TRP A 282 0.82 20.98 -4.84
N LYS A 283 0.72 22.31 -4.69
CA LYS A 283 -0.59 22.99 -4.75
C LYS A 283 -1.21 22.91 -6.14
N SER A 284 -0.42 23.02 -7.19
CA SER A 284 -0.89 22.90 -8.56
C SER A 284 -1.42 21.49 -8.85
N SER A 285 -0.68 20.47 -8.44
CA SER A 285 -1.10 19.07 -8.57
C SER A 285 -2.34 18.76 -7.73
N TYR A 286 -2.38 19.24 -6.47
CA TYR A 286 -3.56 19.10 -5.61
C TYR A 286 -4.82 19.72 -6.26
N ASP A 287 -4.70 20.94 -6.76
CA ASP A 287 -5.83 21.64 -7.39
C ASP A 287 -6.29 20.94 -8.68
N ALA A 288 -5.37 20.40 -9.45
CA ALA A 288 -5.69 19.66 -10.67
C ALA A 288 -6.39 18.33 -10.40
N TRP A 289 -5.93 17.59 -9.40
CA TRP A 289 -6.38 16.21 -9.18
C TRP A 289 -7.36 16.05 -8.03
N LEU A 290 -7.13 16.69 -6.89
CA LEU A 290 -7.78 16.33 -5.63
C LEU A 290 -8.81 17.36 -5.16
N ALA A 291 -8.65 18.63 -5.51
CA ALA A 291 -9.49 19.70 -4.96
C ALA A 291 -10.99 19.54 -5.27
N ALA A 292 -11.34 18.89 -6.38
CA ALA A 292 -12.73 18.65 -6.74
C ALA A 292 -13.44 17.68 -5.78
N ASP A 293 -12.69 16.72 -5.21
CA ASP A 293 -13.24 15.67 -4.34
C ASP A 293 -12.97 15.95 -2.85
N LEU A 294 -11.85 16.61 -2.53
CA LEU A 294 -11.42 16.88 -1.17
C LEU A 294 -11.61 18.34 -0.72
N GLY A 295 -12.01 19.21 -1.65
CA GLY A 295 -12.15 20.64 -1.36
C GLY A 295 -10.80 21.39 -1.31
N LYS A 296 -10.79 22.55 -0.67
CA LYS A 296 -9.59 23.39 -0.54
C LYS A 296 -8.63 22.80 0.49
N SER A 297 -7.35 22.72 0.15
CA SER A 297 -6.31 22.32 1.08
C SER A 297 -5.55 23.55 1.64
N SER A 298 -5.10 23.43 2.89
CA SER A 298 -4.16 24.37 3.53
C SER A 298 -2.71 24.17 3.06
N GLY A 299 -2.42 23.11 2.34
CA GLY A 299 -1.09 22.75 1.86
C GLY A 299 -0.66 21.33 2.31
N PRO A 300 0.55 20.91 1.95
CA PRO A 300 1.10 19.62 2.40
C PRO A 300 1.42 19.65 3.90
N PRO A 301 1.46 18.47 4.56
CA PRO A 301 1.89 18.37 5.95
C PRO A 301 3.33 18.88 6.11
N ALA A 302 3.63 19.41 7.30
CA ALA A 302 4.97 19.90 7.62
C ALA A 302 5.99 18.75 7.57
N ALA A 303 7.17 19.03 6.98
CA ALA A 303 8.23 18.04 6.94
C ALA A 303 8.85 17.86 8.34
N LYS A 304 8.95 16.61 8.82
CA LYS A 304 9.63 16.24 10.06
C LYS A 304 10.97 15.58 9.72
N TYR A 305 12.05 16.01 10.40
CA TYR A 305 13.41 15.49 10.20
C TYR A 305 14.01 14.97 11.49
N ARG A 306 14.83 13.93 11.39
CA ARG A 306 15.63 13.36 12.48
C ARG A 306 17.13 13.53 12.22
#